data_1de098d5cf5d7d4b805811dc1d230c18
#
_entry.id   1de098d5cf5d7d4b805811dc1d230c18
#
_cell.length_a   1.000
_cell.length_b   1.000
_cell.length_c   1.000
_cell.angle_alpha   90.00
_cell.angle_beta   90.00
_cell.angle_gamma   90.00
#
_symmetry.space_group_name_H-M   'P 1'
#
loop_
_entity.id
_entity.type
_entity.pdbx_description
1 polymer ?
#
loop_
_entity_poly.entity_id
_entity_poly.type
_entity_poly.pdbx_seq_one_letter_code
_entity_poly.pdbx_strand_id
1 'polypeptide(L)'
;MKLVKNAVGRFVPTEVNGETQIPFKGVDKHKPTGVKAKPPIRSCIDYPEDGNKVVKDLKTALKKAGLKDGMTISTHHHLRNGDAVTNMLFDAVKEMRIKNIRWFPTASFPVHSHLIKYLEDGTIHHIEGSMNGPLGKFTTEGKMKGVGVLRSHGGRYAAIQDGEVHIDI
;
A
#
# COMPACT_ATOMS: atom_id res chain seq x y z
N MET A 1 21.01 16.15 2.72
CA MET A 1 20.20 15.25 1.88
C MET A 1 21.01 14.89 0.63
N LYS A 2 21.22 13.61 0.35
CA LYS A 2 21.95 13.15 -0.84
C LYS A 2 21.00 13.13 -2.04
N LEU A 3 21.38 13.79 -3.13
CA LEU A 3 20.66 13.80 -4.38
C LEU A 3 21.38 12.95 -5.43
N VAL A 4 20.62 12.22 -6.23
CA VAL A 4 21.12 11.46 -7.38
C VAL A 4 20.28 11.76 -8.61
N LYS A 5 20.85 11.61 -9.80
CA LYS A 5 20.10 11.71 -11.05
C LYS A 5 19.27 10.44 -11.26
N ASN A 6 18.00 10.60 -11.56
CA ASN A 6 17.16 9.50 -12.05
C ASN A 6 17.35 9.30 -13.57
N ALA A 7 16.66 8.30 -14.14
CA ALA A 7 16.81 7.95 -15.55
C ALA A 7 16.39 9.06 -16.55
N VAL A 8 15.62 10.05 -16.10
CA VAL A 8 15.23 11.22 -16.92
C VAL A 8 16.07 12.46 -16.61
N GLY A 9 17.19 12.30 -15.89
CA GLY A 9 18.18 13.35 -15.61
C GLY A 9 17.80 14.31 -14.49
N ARG A 10 16.70 14.08 -13.76
CA ARG A 10 16.29 14.93 -12.63
C ARG A 10 17.01 14.50 -11.36
N PHE A 11 17.42 15.49 -10.56
CA PHE A 11 17.95 15.24 -9.23
C PHE A 11 16.81 14.90 -8.26
N VAL A 12 16.91 13.75 -7.64
CA VAL A 12 15.93 13.24 -6.67
C VAL A 12 16.64 12.80 -5.39
N PRO A 13 16.00 12.92 -4.22
CA PRO A 13 16.59 12.45 -2.97
C PRO A 13 16.65 10.91 -2.93
N THR A 14 17.67 10.40 -2.26
CA THR A 14 17.80 8.96 -1.97
C THR A 14 17.17 8.58 -0.63
N GLU A 15 16.71 9.57 0.12
CA GLU A 15 16.02 9.37 1.41
C GLU A 15 14.94 10.44 1.58
N VAL A 16 13.78 10.03 2.03
CA VAL A 16 12.65 10.90 2.36
C VAL A 16 12.06 10.43 3.69
N ASN A 17 11.97 11.31 4.68
CA ASN A 17 11.45 11.01 6.02
C ASN A 17 12.06 9.74 6.66
N GLY A 18 13.38 9.54 6.48
CA GLY A 18 14.10 8.39 7.02
C GLY A 18 13.97 7.09 6.20
N GLU A 19 13.17 7.09 5.14
CA GLU A 19 13.03 5.94 4.25
C GLU A 19 13.91 6.07 3.00
N THR A 20 14.67 5.03 2.69
CA THR A 20 15.49 4.96 1.46
C THR A 20 14.58 4.87 0.23
N GLN A 21 14.88 5.69 -0.76
CA GLN A 21 14.15 5.74 -2.02
C GLN A 21 15.03 5.22 -3.16
N ILE A 22 14.43 4.43 -4.05
CA ILE A 22 15.09 3.92 -5.25
C ILE A 22 14.74 4.84 -6.42
N PRO A 23 15.70 5.58 -6.98
CA PRO A 23 15.46 6.45 -8.12
C PRO A 23 14.97 5.67 -9.35
N PHE A 24 14.07 6.26 -10.12
CA PHE A 24 13.56 5.66 -11.36
C PHE A 24 14.71 5.36 -12.32
N LYS A 25 14.83 4.09 -12.72
CA LYS A 25 15.91 3.56 -13.55
C LYS A 25 15.64 3.61 -15.06
N GLY A 26 14.40 3.94 -15.45
CA GLY A 26 13.94 3.89 -16.85
C GLY A 26 13.03 2.69 -17.09
N VAL A 27 12.20 2.78 -18.13
CA VAL A 27 11.21 1.73 -18.44
C VAL A 27 11.84 0.44 -19.01
N ASP A 28 12.98 0.56 -19.66
CA ASP A 28 13.73 -0.54 -20.28
C ASP A 28 14.71 -1.23 -19.31
N LYS A 29 14.86 -0.73 -18.10
CA LYS A 29 15.79 -1.27 -17.09
C LYS A 29 15.09 -2.19 -16.07
N HIS A 30 13.78 -2.31 -16.15
CA HIS A 30 13.06 -3.30 -15.36
C HIS A 30 13.35 -4.70 -15.83
N LYS A 31 13.97 -5.48 -14.97
CA LYS A 31 14.18 -6.92 -15.21
C LYS A 31 13.50 -7.68 -14.08
N PRO A 32 12.54 -8.56 -14.37
CA PRO A 32 11.98 -9.44 -13.36
C PRO A 32 13.11 -10.19 -12.66
N THR A 33 13.09 -10.17 -11.33
CA THR A 33 14.12 -10.83 -10.54
C THR A 33 14.02 -12.36 -10.60
N GLY A 34 12.85 -12.87 -11.04
CA GLY A 34 12.53 -14.29 -10.97
C GLY A 34 12.27 -14.79 -9.53
N VAL A 35 12.50 -13.94 -8.55
CA VAL A 35 12.25 -14.26 -7.14
C VAL A 35 10.81 -13.97 -6.80
N LYS A 36 10.10 -14.97 -6.30
CA LYS A 36 8.76 -14.79 -5.74
C LYS A 36 8.91 -14.17 -4.34
N ALA A 37 8.30 -13.02 -4.13
CA ALA A 37 8.33 -12.33 -2.85
C ALA A 37 7.63 -13.15 -1.73
N LYS A 38 6.65 -13.99 -2.10
CA LYS A 38 5.92 -14.88 -1.19
C LYS A 38 5.69 -16.28 -1.77
N PRO A 39 5.45 -17.25 -0.88
CA PRO A 39 4.95 -18.56 -1.29
C PRO A 39 3.67 -18.44 -2.13
N PRO A 40 3.36 -19.44 -2.95
CA PRO A 40 2.08 -19.52 -3.64
C PRO A 40 0.90 -19.38 -2.68
N ILE A 41 -0.22 -18.89 -3.18
CA ILE A 41 -1.49 -18.89 -2.45
C ILE A 41 -1.74 -20.30 -1.89
N ARG A 42 -2.14 -20.35 -0.63
CA ARG A 42 -2.47 -21.61 0.06
C ARG A 42 -3.49 -22.41 -0.74
N SER A 43 -3.35 -23.71 -0.70
CA SER A 43 -4.31 -24.62 -1.32
C SER A 43 -5.65 -24.62 -0.56
N CYS A 44 -6.68 -25.18 -1.20
CA CYS A 44 -8.01 -25.30 -0.60
C CYS A 44 -8.01 -26.11 0.71
N ILE A 45 -6.99 -26.89 0.98
CA ILE A 45 -6.86 -27.69 2.20
C ILE A 45 -6.80 -26.83 3.48
N ASP A 46 -6.40 -25.56 3.36
CA ASP A 46 -6.39 -24.61 4.47
C ASP A 46 -7.75 -23.97 4.74
N TYR A 47 -8.75 -24.29 3.94
CA TYR A 47 -10.11 -23.80 4.13
C TYR A 47 -10.87 -24.67 5.13
N PRO A 48 -11.87 -24.10 5.83
CA PRO A 48 -12.76 -24.91 6.66
C PRO A 48 -13.36 -26.08 5.87
N GLU A 49 -13.59 -27.20 6.54
CA GLU A 49 -14.14 -28.41 5.89
C GLU A 49 -15.48 -28.17 5.17
N ASP A 50 -16.31 -27.27 5.73
CA ASP A 50 -17.57 -26.85 5.12
C ASP A 50 -17.41 -25.85 3.97
N GLY A 51 -16.17 -25.45 3.66
CA GLY A 51 -15.85 -24.44 2.66
C GLY A 51 -16.32 -23.01 3.00
N ASN A 52 -16.87 -22.79 4.19
CA ASN A 52 -17.39 -21.50 4.61
C ASN A 52 -16.27 -20.55 5.01
N LYS A 53 -16.05 -19.52 4.20
CA LYS A 53 -15.03 -18.46 4.44
C LYS A 53 -15.65 -17.20 5.04
N VAL A 54 -16.94 -17.17 5.28
CA VAL A 54 -17.62 -16.00 5.83
C VAL A 54 -17.24 -15.84 7.28
N VAL A 55 -16.86 -14.64 7.66
CA VAL A 55 -16.59 -14.26 9.05
C VAL A 55 -17.53 -13.14 9.48
N LYS A 56 -17.73 -13.00 10.77
CA LYS A 56 -18.74 -12.09 11.31
C LYS A 56 -18.48 -10.60 11.05
N ASP A 57 -17.20 -10.21 10.98
CA ASP A 57 -16.80 -8.81 10.82
C ASP A 57 -15.35 -8.68 10.30
N LEU A 58 -14.98 -7.46 9.89
CA LEU A 58 -13.65 -7.13 9.38
C LEU A 58 -12.53 -7.37 10.41
N LYS A 59 -12.75 -7.07 11.68
CA LYS A 59 -11.72 -7.29 12.71
C LYS A 59 -11.41 -8.77 12.87
N THR A 60 -12.44 -9.61 12.80
CA THR A 60 -12.26 -11.07 12.82
C THR A 60 -11.49 -11.54 11.59
N ALA A 61 -11.81 -11.00 10.40
CA ALA A 61 -11.07 -11.30 9.17
C ALA A 61 -9.58 -10.90 9.29
N LEU A 62 -9.30 -9.67 9.72
CA LEU A 62 -7.94 -9.16 9.87
C LEU A 62 -7.13 -9.94 10.91
N LYS A 63 -7.74 -10.32 12.04
CA LYS A 63 -7.10 -11.19 13.04
C LYS A 63 -6.75 -12.56 12.46
N LYS A 64 -7.68 -13.19 11.76
CA LYS A 64 -7.44 -14.50 11.10
C LYS A 64 -6.37 -14.40 10.00
N ALA A 65 -6.32 -13.29 9.28
CA ALA A 65 -5.26 -13.01 8.31
C ALA A 65 -3.89 -12.73 8.96
N GLY A 66 -3.84 -12.55 10.26
CA GLY A 66 -2.61 -12.33 11.02
C GLY A 66 -2.08 -10.91 10.95
N LEU A 67 -2.96 -9.90 10.77
CA LEU A 67 -2.56 -8.49 10.70
C LEU A 67 -1.73 -8.05 11.91
N LYS A 68 -0.61 -7.39 11.63
CA LYS A 68 0.33 -6.82 12.61
C LYS A 68 0.81 -5.44 12.17
N ASP A 69 1.41 -4.71 13.11
CA ASP A 69 2.09 -3.45 12.83
C ASP A 69 3.12 -3.58 11.70
N GLY A 70 3.21 -2.57 10.85
CA GLY A 70 4.18 -2.51 9.77
C GLY A 70 3.83 -3.32 8.52
N MET A 71 2.75 -4.10 8.53
CA MET A 71 2.34 -4.89 7.37
C MET A 71 1.83 -4.03 6.22
N THR A 72 1.93 -4.58 5.02
CA THR A 72 1.40 -3.98 3.80
C THR A 72 0.02 -4.53 3.50
N ILE A 73 -0.97 -3.64 3.45
CA ILE A 73 -2.33 -3.95 3.02
C ILE A 73 -2.54 -3.40 1.61
N SER A 74 -3.00 -4.24 0.70
CA SER A 74 -3.39 -3.84 -0.65
C SER A 74 -4.90 -3.82 -0.79
N THR A 75 -5.41 -2.78 -1.45
CA THR A 75 -6.83 -2.66 -1.77
C THR A 75 -7.03 -2.41 -3.25
N HIS A 76 -8.12 -2.95 -3.78
CA HIS A 76 -8.58 -2.69 -5.13
C HIS A 76 -10.01 -2.18 -5.09
N HIS A 77 -10.31 -1.15 -5.87
CA HIS A 77 -11.66 -0.61 -5.99
C HIS A 77 -12.38 -1.18 -7.21
N HIS A 78 -13.67 -1.36 -7.11
CA HIS A 78 -14.54 -1.79 -8.24
C HIS A 78 -15.37 -0.64 -8.78
N LEU A 79 -15.69 0.35 -7.96
CA LEU A 79 -16.49 1.50 -8.36
C LEU A 79 -15.61 2.59 -8.96
N ARG A 80 -16.13 3.30 -9.97
CA ARG A 80 -15.38 4.29 -10.74
C ARG A 80 -14.75 5.41 -9.88
N ASN A 81 -15.44 5.82 -8.83
CA ASN A 81 -14.98 6.88 -7.91
C ASN A 81 -14.46 6.33 -6.57
N GLY A 82 -14.14 5.04 -6.53
CA GLY A 82 -13.81 4.34 -5.31
C GLY A 82 -15.05 3.91 -4.54
N ASP A 83 -14.84 3.22 -3.43
CA ASP A 83 -15.87 2.74 -2.53
C ASP A 83 -15.47 2.95 -1.07
N ALA A 84 -16.41 2.80 -0.16
CA ALA A 84 -16.18 3.01 1.27
C ALA A 84 -15.55 1.81 2.00
N VAL A 85 -15.35 0.66 1.33
CA VAL A 85 -14.82 -0.55 1.99
C VAL A 85 -13.44 -0.31 2.56
N THR A 86 -12.60 0.41 1.83
CA THR A 86 -11.25 0.79 2.31
C THR A 86 -11.32 1.66 3.57
N ASN A 87 -12.31 2.57 3.67
CA ASN A 87 -12.52 3.38 4.88
C ASN A 87 -12.87 2.49 6.07
N MET A 88 -13.83 1.57 5.88
CA MET A 88 -14.24 0.59 6.93
C MET A 88 -13.06 -0.30 7.35
N LEU A 89 -12.22 -0.71 6.40
CA LEU A 89 -11.02 -1.49 6.67
C LEU A 89 -10.09 -0.75 7.64
N PHE A 90 -9.75 0.50 7.33
CA PHE A 90 -8.83 1.27 8.18
C PHE A 90 -9.47 1.76 9.49
N ASP A 91 -10.79 1.93 9.55
CA ASP A 91 -11.49 2.10 10.83
C ASP A 91 -11.30 0.86 11.72
N ALA A 92 -11.44 -0.35 11.17
CA ALA A 92 -11.19 -1.59 11.90
C ALA A 92 -9.70 -1.74 12.32
N VAL A 93 -8.75 -1.39 11.44
CA VAL A 93 -7.31 -1.37 11.76
C VAL A 93 -7.04 -0.45 12.94
N LYS A 94 -7.63 0.75 12.94
CA LYS A 94 -7.48 1.73 14.02
C LYS A 94 -8.06 1.22 15.33
N GLU A 95 -9.26 0.65 15.32
CA GLU A 95 -9.88 0.05 16.50
C GLU A 95 -9.09 -1.11 17.09
N MET A 96 -8.38 -1.85 16.25
CA MET A 96 -7.44 -2.91 16.66
C MET A 96 -6.12 -2.36 17.21
N ARG A 97 -5.91 -1.04 17.20
CA ARG A 97 -4.68 -0.34 17.62
C ARG A 97 -3.44 -0.72 16.82
N ILE A 98 -3.63 -1.20 15.60
CA ILE A 98 -2.55 -1.49 14.66
C ILE A 98 -2.02 -0.19 14.09
N LYS A 99 -0.70 -0.10 13.87
CA LYS A 99 0.01 1.10 13.42
C LYS A 99 1.02 0.79 12.31
N ASN A 100 1.55 1.86 11.71
CA ASN A 100 2.61 1.80 10.73
C ASN A 100 2.25 0.97 9.48
N ILE A 101 0.98 0.88 9.13
CA ILE A 101 0.54 0.15 7.94
C ILE A 101 1.07 0.83 6.68
N ARG A 102 1.58 0.02 5.76
CA ARG A 102 1.85 0.42 4.39
C ARG A 102 0.59 0.12 3.56
N TRP A 103 -0.07 1.17 3.10
CA TRP A 103 -1.24 1.01 2.25
C TRP A 103 -0.84 1.04 0.78
N PHE A 104 -1.14 -0.04 0.05
CA PHE A 104 -0.78 -0.23 -1.35
C PHE A 104 -2.03 -0.34 -2.24
N PRO A 105 -2.80 0.76 -2.41
CA PRO A 105 -4.01 0.76 -3.23
C PRO A 105 -3.69 0.71 -4.72
N THR A 106 -4.62 0.21 -5.53
CA THR A 106 -4.59 0.45 -6.99
C THR A 106 -4.80 1.91 -7.30
N ALA A 107 -5.75 2.55 -6.62
CA ALA A 107 -5.95 3.99 -6.64
C ALA A 107 -6.71 4.45 -5.38
N SER A 108 -6.50 5.70 -4.98
CA SER A 108 -7.33 6.40 -4.02
C SER A 108 -8.17 7.46 -4.70
N PHE A 109 -9.31 7.79 -4.11
CA PHE A 109 -10.32 8.71 -4.66
C PHE A 109 -10.80 9.68 -3.56
N PRO A 110 -11.56 10.73 -3.92
CA PRO A 110 -12.09 11.67 -2.92
C PRO A 110 -12.89 11.03 -1.79
N VAL A 111 -13.58 9.91 -2.02
CA VAL A 111 -14.28 9.14 -0.98
C VAL A 111 -13.34 8.65 0.13
N HIS A 112 -12.05 8.49 -0.17
CA HIS A 112 -11.04 8.07 0.79
C HIS A 112 -10.43 9.23 1.60
N SER A 113 -10.95 10.47 1.48
CA SER A 113 -10.51 11.61 2.31
C SER A 113 -10.62 11.32 3.81
N HIS A 114 -11.55 10.46 4.20
CA HIS A 114 -11.67 9.91 5.55
C HIS A 114 -10.37 9.33 6.12
N LEU A 115 -9.48 8.82 5.26
CA LEU A 115 -8.22 8.18 5.66
C LEU A 115 -7.12 9.18 5.99
N ILE A 116 -7.28 10.48 5.70
CA ILE A 116 -6.28 11.50 6.01
C ILE A 116 -5.94 11.49 7.51
N LYS A 117 -6.93 11.36 8.38
CA LYS A 117 -6.73 11.26 9.82
C LYS A 117 -5.80 10.11 10.23
N TYR A 118 -5.79 9.02 9.47
CA TYR A 118 -4.93 7.85 9.71
C TYR A 118 -3.52 8.01 9.14
N LEU A 119 -3.36 8.88 8.16
CA LEU A 119 -2.04 9.32 7.71
C LEU A 119 -1.41 10.29 8.71
N GLU A 120 -2.23 11.17 9.31
CA GLU A 120 -1.80 12.14 10.32
C GLU A 120 -1.37 11.47 11.63
N ASP A 121 -2.12 10.47 12.08
CA ASP A 121 -1.86 9.82 13.37
C ASP A 121 -0.85 8.66 13.29
N GLY A 122 -0.45 8.25 12.07
CA GLY A 122 0.53 7.19 11.83
C GLY A 122 -0.05 5.78 11.85
N THR A 123 -1.38 5.63 11.85
CA THR A 123 -2.02 4.32 11.59
C THR A 123 -1.64 3.83 10.19
N ILE A 124 -1.72 4.73 9.19
CA ILE A 124 -1.14 4.54 7.87
C ILE A 124 0.14 5.38 7.81
N HIS A 125 1.29 4.74 7.74
CA HIS A 125 2.58 5.41 7.67
C HIS A 125 3.04 5.64 6.23
N HIS A 126 2.67 4.76 5.32
CA HIS A 126 3.11 4.80 3.93
C HIS A 126 1.91 4.55 3.00
N ILE A 127 1.85 5.31 1.91
CA ILE A 127 0.89 5.09 0.83
C ILE A 127 1.63 4.98 -0.50
N GLU A 128 1.32 3.94 -1.29
CA GLU A 128 2.00 3.70 -2.55
C GLU A 128 1.02 3.22 -3.61
N GLY A 129 0.81 4.02 -4.63
CA GLY A 129 -0.14 3.75 -5.69
C GLY A 129 -0.58 5.01 -6.42
N SER A 130 -1.69 4.97 -7.13
CA SER A 130 -2.29 6.17 -7.74
C SER A 130 -3.08 6.94 -6.68
N MET A 131 -2.75 8.21 -6.49
CA MET A 131 -3.35 9.06 -5.47
C MET A 131 -4.11 10.22 -6.12
N ASN A 132 -5.43 10.20 -6.00
CA ASN A 132 -6.30 11.23 -6.56
C ASN A 132 -6.96 12.08 -5.45
N GLY A 133 -7.22 13.34 -5.77
CA GLY A 133 -7.96 14.25 -4.90
C GLY A 133 -7.26 14.56 -3.57
N PRO A 134 -8.00 14.53 -2.45
CA PRO A 134 -7.50 15.00 -1.15
C PRO A 134 -6.25 14.28 -0.65
N LEU A 135 -6.12 12.96 -0.87
CA LEU A 135 -4.95 12.21 -0.44
C LEU A 135 -3.70 12.61 -1.22
N GLY A 136 -3.82 12.78 -2.54
CA GLY A 136 -2.73 13.26 -3.36
C GLY A 136 -2.28 14.65 -2.95
N LYS A 137 -3.23 15.56 -2.67
CA LYS A 137 -2.94 16.89 -2.15
C LYS A 137 -2.20 16.83 -0.81
N PHE A 138 -2.73 16.07 0.16
CA PHE A 138 -2.13 15.90 1.48
C PHE A 138 -0.67 15.39 1.40
N THR A 139 -0.43 14.41 0.53
CA THR A 139 0.90 13.85 0.30
C THR A 139 1.85 14.86 -0.34
N THR A 140 1.36 15.59 -1.38
CA THR A 140 2.16 16.61 -2.10
C THR A 140 2.54 17.79 -1.20
N GLU A 141 1.69 18.13 -0.22
CA GLU A 141 1.95 19.19 0.76
C GLU A 141 2.96 18.77 1.86
N GLY A 142 3.49 17.54 1.79
CA GLY A 142 4.50 17.05 2.74
C GLY A 142 3.97 16.81 4.15
N LYS A 143 2.66 16.58 4.29
CA LYS A 143 2.01 16.41 5.61
C LYS A 143 2.07 14.99 6.16
N MET A 144 2.55 14.03 5.37
CA MET A 144 2.70 12.66 5.82
C MET A 144 3.86 12.52 6.81
N LYS A 145 3.69 11.66 7.81
CA LYS A 145 4.79 11.24 8.69
C LYS A 145 5.78 10.32 7.98
N GLY A 146 5.29 9.46 7.12
CA GLY A 146 6.08 8.58 6.29
C GLY A 146 6.18 9.05 4.84
N VAL A 147 6.08 8.14 3.90
CA VAL A 147 6.31 8.41 2.47
C VAL A 147 5.08 8.09 1.62
N GLY A 148 4.79 8.96 0.65
CA GLY A 148 3.88 8.69 -0.44
C GLY A 148 4.64 8.43 -1.72
N VAL A 149 4.42 7.28 -2.35
CA VAL A 149 5.03 6.91 -3.63
C VAL A 149 3.96 6.83 -4.71
N LEU A 150 4.05 7.70 -5.71
CA LEU A 150 3.12 7.66 -6.84
C LEU A 150 3.54 6.57 -7.82
N ARG A 151 2.63 5.63 -8.07
CA ARG A 151 2.82 4.57 -9.08
C ARG A 151 1.66 4.51 -10.06
N SER A 152 1.99 4.23 -11.32
CA SER A 152 1.01 3.79 -12.31
C SER A 152 0.60 2.33 -12.04
N HIS A 153 -0.46 1.85 -12.70
CA HIS A 153 -0.87 0.45 -12.60
C HIS A 153 0.24 -0.51 -13.03
N GLY A 154 0.94 -0.21 -14.14
CA GLY A 154 2.09 -0.99 -14.58
C GLY A 154 3.27 -0.93 -13.61
N GLY A 155 3.58 0.26 -13.07
CA GLY A 155 4.62 0.44 -12.06
C GLY A 155 4.30 -0.28 -10.75
N ARG A 156 3.02 -0.38 -10.38
CA ARG A 156 2.56 -1.17 -9.25
C ARG A 156 2.83 -2.67 -9.46
N TYR A 157 2.46 -3.18 -10.64
CA TYR A 157 2.74 -4.57 -11.01
C TYR A 157 4.25 -4.87 -10.99
N ALA A 158 5.06 -4.01 -11.60
CA ALA A 158 6.51 -4.15 -11.62
C ALA A 158 7.11 -4.20 -10.22
N ALA A 159 6.66 -3.32 -9.30
CA ALA A 159 7.14 -3.28 -7.93
C ALA A 159 6.88 -4.61 -7.17
N ILE A 160 5.73 -5.24 -7.41
CA ILE A 160 5.42 -6.55 -6.84
C ILE A 160 6.32 -7.62 -7.47
N GLN A 161 6.46 -7.62 -8.79
CA GLN A 161 7.23 -8.62 -9.52
C GLN A 161 8.72 -8.55 -9.20
N ASP A 162 9.25 -7.34 -9.03
CA ASP A 162 10.65 -7.11 -8.70
C ASP A 162 10.96 -7.32 -7.21
N GLY A 163 9.94 -7.56 -6.38
CA GLY A 163 10.09 -7.74 -4.94
C GLY A 163 10.34 -6.44 -4.17
N GLU A 164 10.14 -5.26 -4.80
CA GLU A 164 10.24 -3.97 -4.12
C GLU A 164 9.10 -3.78 -3.11
N VAL A 165 7.93 -4.31 -3.42
CA VAL A 165 6.74 -4.29 -2.56
C VAL A 165 6.27 -5.70 -2.28
N HIS A 166 6.09 -5.96 -1.01
CA HIS A 166 5.56 -7.20 -0.49
C HIS A 166 4.18 -6.94 0.12
N ILE A 167 3.16 -7.66 -0.34
CA ILE A 167 1.79 -7.52 0.15
C ILE A 167 1.52 -8.63 1.17
N ASP A 168 1.09 -8.26 2.37
CA ASP A 168 0.75 -9.19 3.46
C ASP A 168 -0.73 -9.59 3.43
N ILE A 169 -1.62 -8.61 3.12
CA ILE A 169 -3.08 -8.77 3.10
C ILE A 169 -3.65 -8.03 1.90
#